data_d70a4834991c59e01c2a03dcacc6311a
#
_entry.id   d70a4834991c59e01c2a03dcacc6311a
#
_cell.length_a   1.000
_cell.length_b   1.000
_cell.length_c   1.000
_cell.angle_alpha   90.00
_cell.angle_beta   90.00
_cell.angle_gamma   90.00
#
_symmetry.space_group_name_H-M   'P 1'
#
loop_
_entity.id
_entity.type
_entity.pdbx_description
1 polymer ?
#
loop_
_entity_poly.entity_id
_entity_poly.type
_entity_poly.pdbx_seq_one_letter_code
_entity_poly.pdbx_strand_id
1 'polypeptide(L)'
;METEIRHIPFEDFEIREEEDGRLTLSGYAAVFNRNSEDLGGFVEILRPGAFRNVLQDEPDVRALLNHDPSTVFARTKNGSLTLEENQTGLKFTASIDPSDDDGKRVYQKVQSGLMDQCSFAFSVDGEGQTWTEKKDKVFREIHNVNYLGDVSVVTYPAYTQTSVQARSALEEAGFNFDSLASLITRAQRGLELTDSDKDTINASIMILRDLMPVEVDEGETDTRKDGDAERLQDLLTELELTEIKHQRRENQ
;
A
#
# COMPACT_ATOMS: atom_id res chain seq x y z
N MET A 1 9.80 3.85 10.68
CA MET A 1 9.34 4.01 9.28
C MET A 1 8.35 2.91 9.01
N GLU A 2 7.23 3.24 8.43
CA GLU A 2 6.21 2.27 8.04
C GLU A 2 6.61 1.62 6.70
N THR A 3 6.46 0.29 6.61
CA THR A 3 6.74 -0.43 5.37
C THR A 3 5.49 -0.42 4.50
N GLU A 4 5.64 0.03 3.27
CA GLU A 4 4.61 0.08 2.25
C GLU A 4 4.78 -1.07 1.25
N ILE A 5 3.68 -1.56 0.69
CA ILE A 5 3.67 -2.62 -0.33
C ILE A 5 2.99 -2.10 -1.58
N ARG A 6 3.59 -2.34 -2.75
CA ARG A 6 3.00 -2.02 -4.05
C ARG A 6 3.07 -3.21 -4.98
N HIS A 7 2.01 -3.38 -5.75
CA HIS A 7 1.86 -4.45 -6.72
C HIS A 7 1.83 -3.87 -8.12
N ILE A 8 2.46 -4.58 -9.04
CA ILE A 8 2.42 -4.28 -10.47
C ILE A 8 2.23 -5.56 -11.28
N PRO A 9 1.54 -5.53 -12.42
CA PRO A 9 1.60 -6.62 -13.38
C PRO A 9 3.05 -6.86 -13.80
N PHE A 10 3.42 -8.11 -14.04
CA PHE A 10 4.71 -8.42 -14.61
C PHE A 10 4.84 -7.76 -15.99
N GLU A 11 5.82 -6.89 -16.15
CA GLU A 11 6.23 -6.35 -17.45
C GLU A 11 7.61 -6.88 -17.80
N ASP A 12 7.82 -7.19 -19.07
CA ASP A 12 9.08 -7.73 -19.63
C ASP A 12 9.64 -8.89 -18.79
N PHE A 13 8.76 -9.84 -18.54
CA PHE A 13 9.04 -11.02 -17.75
C PHE A 13 9.82 -12.04 -18.60
N GLU A 14 10.92 -12.53 -18.07
CA GLU A 14 11.74 -13.56 -18.69
C GLU A 14 11.95 -14.75 -17.74
N ILE A 15 11.73 -15.94 -18.24
CA ILE A 15 12.12 -17.19 -17.59
C ILE A 15 13.07 -17.95 -18.49
N ARG A 16 14.13 -18.47 -17.88
CA ARG A 16 15.13 -19.29 -18.60
C ARG A 16 15.61 -20.42 -17.71
N GLU A 17 15.94 -21.54 -18.36
CA GLU A 17 16.75 -22.58 -17.77
C GLU A 17 18.16 -22.43 -18.35
N GLU A 18 19.14 -22.25 -17.50
CA GLU A 18 20.55 -22.07 -17.87
C GLU A 18 21.19 -23.41 -18.18
N GLU A 19 22.33 -23.40 -18.89
CA GLU A 19 23.06 -24.63 -19.27
C GLU A 19 23.52 -25.48 -18.08
N ASP A 20 23.71 -24.84 -16.91
CA ASP A 20 24.08 -25.51 -15.64
C ASP A 20 22.86 -26.04 -14.86
N GLY A 21 21.65 -25.92 -15.43
CA GLY A 21 20.40 -26.38 -14.86
C GLY A 21 19.76 -25.37 -13.87
N ARG A 22 20.36 -24.21 -13.64
CA ARG A 22 19.75 -23.16 -12.82
C ARG A 22 18.54 -22.55 -13.52
N LEU A 23 17.57 -22.16 -12.74
CA LEU A 23 16.36 -21.50 -13.23
C LEU A 23 16.47 -19.99 -13.01
N THR A 24 16.34 -19.21 -14.06
CA THR A 24 16.38 -17.75 -13.99
C THR A 24 14.99 -17.16 -14.17
N LEU A 25 14.62 -16.30 -13.24
CA LEU A 25 13.40 -15.51 -13.25
C LEU A 25 13.76 -14.03 -13.19
N SER A 26 13.38 -13.25 -14.20
CA SER A 26 13.60 -11.80 -14.19
C SER A 26 12.37 -11.01 -14.62
N GLY A 27 12.28 -9.75 -14.20
CA GLY A 27 11.19 -8.85 -14.51
C GLY A 27 11.35 -7.52 -13.79
N TYR A 28 10.34 -6.67 -13.88
CA TYR A 28 10.31 -5.40 -13.14
C TYR A 28 9.49 -5.54 -11.87
N ALA A 29 10.08 -5.19 -10.73
CA ALA A 29 9.38 -5.08 -9.44
C ALA A 29 8.67 -3.73 -9.30
N ALA A 30 9.15 -2.70 -10.01
CA ALA A 30 8.54 -1.37 -10.05
C ALA A 30 8.80 -0.74 -11.42
N VAL A 31 7.86 0.08 -11.93
CA VAL A 31 7.96 0.77 -13.21
C VAL A 31 7.85 2.28 -12.99
N PHE A 32 8.71 3.06 -13.65
CA PHE A 32 8.75 4.51 -13.53
C PHE A 32 7.71 5.23 -14.40
N ASN A 33 7.36 6.46 -13.96
CA ASN A 33 6.51 7.40 -14.68
C ASN A 33 5.13 6.83 -15.06
N ARG A 34 4.70 5.79 -14.37
CA ARG A 34 3.37 5.20 -14.52
C ARG A 34 2.53 5.55 -13.30
N ASN A 35 1.30 5.96 -13.55
CA ASN A 35 0.34 6.15 -12.48
C ASN A 35 -0.05 4.80 -11.88
N SER A 36 -0.05 4.72 -10.55
CA SER A 36 -0.73 3.62 -9.87
C SER A 36 -2.25 3.67 -10.11
N GLU A 37 -2.95 2.63 -9.74
CA GLU A 37 -4.37 2.74 -9.42
C GLU A 37 -4.57 3.68 -8.23
N ASP A 38 -5.81 4.04 -7.94
CA ASP A 38 -6.13 4.82 -6.74
C ASP A 38 -5.79 4.02 -5.48
N LEU A 39 -4.87 4.54 -4.67
CA LEU A 39 -4.37 3.90 -3.45
C LEU A 39 -5.13 4.34 -2.18
N GLY A 40 -6.41 4.69 -2.32
CA GLY A 40 -7.23 5.17 -1.22
C GLY A 40 -7.20 6.70 -1.13
N GLY A 41 -7.50 7.37 -2.27
CA GLY A 41 -7.61 8.83 -2.38
C GLY A 41 -6.38 9.51 -2.97
N PHE A 42 -5.39 8.76 -3.43
CA PHE A 42 -4.25 9.32 -4.16
C PHE A 42 -3.72 8.36 -5.24
N VAL A 43 -3.07 8.94 -6.24
CA VAL A 43 -2.35 8.22 -7.28
C VAL A 43 -0.85 8.39 -7.03
N GLU A 44 -0.11 7.29 -7.12
CA GLU A 44 1.34 7.26 -6.89
C GLU A 44 2.11 7.14 -8.19
N ILE A 45 3.26 7.80 -8.25
CA ILE A 45 4.18 7.75 -9.38
C ILE A 45 5.60 7.58 -8.83
N LEU A 46 6.28 6.52 -9.24
CA LEU A 46 7.70 6.34 -9.00
C LEU A 46 8.51 7.11 -10.06
N ARG A 47 9.47 7.89 -9.62
CA ARG A 47 10.33 8.67 -10.51
C ARG A 47 11.67 7.97 -10.75
N PRO A 48 12.25 8.11 -11.96
CA PRO A 48 13.60 7.60 -12.24
C PRO A 48 14.61 8.14 -11.21
N GLY A 49 15.43 7.26 -10.68
CA GLY A 49 16.37 7.57 -9.59
C GLY A 49 15.87 7.22 -8.20
N ALA A 50 14.60 6.80 -8.07
CA ALA A 50 13.99 6.53 -6.76
C ALA A 50 14.68 5.42 -5.97
N PHE A 51 15.26 4.42 -6.63
CA PHE A 51 15.95 3.30 -5.98
C PHE A 51 17.47 3.45 -5.98
N ARG A 52 18.02 4.49 -6.62
CA ARG A 52 19.47 4.65 -6.78
C ARG A 52 20.23 4.61 -5.46
N ASN A 53 19.80 5.40 -4.50
CA ASN A 53 20.49 5.50 -3.22
C ASN A 53 20.43 4.20 -2.43
N VAL A 54 19.23 3.62 -2.28
CA VAL A 54 19.06 2.38 -1.54
C VAL A 54 19.82 1.21 -2.16
N LEU A 55 19.97 1.18 -3.49
CA LEU A 55 20.75 0.13 -4.17
C LEU A 55 22.27 0.32 -4.02
N GLN A 56 22.77 1.57 -3.90
CA GLN A 56 24.19 1.85 -3.62
C GLN A 56 24.63 1.36 -2.25
N ASP A 57 23.70 1.27 -1.29
CA ASP A 57 23.98 0.76 0.06
C ASP A 57 24.00 -0.77 0.12
N GLU A 58 23.92 -1.46 -1.02
CA GLU A 58 23.92 -2.93 -1.14
C GLU A 58 22.89 -3.59 -0.17
N PRO A 59 21.61 -3.27 -0.27
CA PRO A 59 20.62 -3.69 0.69
C PRO A 59 20.41 -5.22 0.69
N ASP A 60 20.12 -5.77 1.87
CA ASP A 60 19.80 -7.19 2.03
C ASP A 60 18.34 -7.47 1.66
N VAL A 61 18.06 -7.54 0.37
CA VAL A 61 16.72 -7.76 -0.19
C VAL A 61 16.48 -9.24 -0.45
N ARG A 62 15.27 -9.70 -0.23
CA ARG A 62 14.82 -11.07 -0.50
C ARG A 62 13.82 -11.12 -1.64
N ALA A 63 13.88 -12.17 -2.43
CA ALA A 63 12.81 -12.53 -3.35
C ALA A 63 11.90 -13.55 -2.67
N LEU A 64 10.61 -13.20 -2.52
CA LEU A 64 9.64 -13.95 -1.73
C LEU A 64 8.43 -14.38 -2.58
N LEU A 65 7.69 -15.36 -2.11
CA LEU A 65 6.35 -15.67 -2.57
C LEU A 65 5.33 -15.01 -1.64
N ASN A 66 4.48 -14.13 -2.17
CA ASN A 66 3.41 -13.45 -1.41
C ASN A 66 3.89 -12.69 -0.16
N HIS A 67 5.10 -12.12 -0.17
CA HIS A 67 5.72 -11.48 1.00
C HIS A 67 5.88 -12.39 2.22
N ASP A 68 5.83 -13.71 2.02
CA ASP A 68 6.00 -14.67 3.10
C ASP A 68 7.48 -14.94 3.36
N PRO A 69 8.03 -14.54 4.51
CA PRO A 69 9.45 -14.74 4.82
C PRO A 69 9.85 -16.20 4.97
N SER A 70 8.91 -17.13 5.05
CA SER A 70 9.18 -18.57 5.05
C SER A 70 9.45 -19.13 3.66
N THR A 71 9.12 -18.39 2.59
CA THR A 71 9.26 -18.81 1.18
C THR A 71 10.22 -17.92 0.41
N VAL A 72 11.47 -17.84 0.89
CA VAL A 72 12.56 -17.10 0.23
C VAL A 72 13.14 -17.96 -0.88
N PHE A 73 13.12 -17.47 -2.13
CA PHE A 73 13.70 -18.19 -3.27
C PHE A 73 14.96 -17.53 -3.87
N ALA A 74 15.28 -16.29 -3.50
CA ALA A 74 16.55 -15.63 -3.83
C ALA A 74 16.85 -14.49 -2.87
N ARG A 75 18.11 -14.02 -2.78
CA ARG A 75 18.54 -12.97 -1.88
C ARG A 75 19.76 -12.23 -2.42
N THR A 76 19.81 -10.91 -2.25
CA THR A 76 20.96 -10.10 -2.72
C THR A 76 22.26 -10.50 -2.02
N LYS A 77 22.21 -10.74 -0.71
CA LYS A 77 23.40 -11.00 0.12
C LYS A 77 24.16 -12.30 -0.25
N ASN A 78 23.48 -13.29 -0.81
CA ASN A 78 24.13 -14.53 -1.29
C ASN A 78 24.36 -14.52 -2.81
N GLY A 79 24.03 -13.41 -3.50
CA GLY A 79 24.22 -13.24 -4.94
C GLY A 79 23.18 -13.95 -5.82
N SER A 80 22.18 -14.62 -5.24
CA SER A 80 21.11 -15.25 -6.03
C SER A 80 20.04 -14.27 -6.53
N LEU A 81 19.96 -13.07 -5.96
CA LEU A 81 19.11 -11.97 -6.40
C LEU A 81 19.98 -10.80 -6.83
N THR A 82 19.75 -10.29 -8.03
CA THR A 82 20.32 -9.03 -8.53
C THR A 82 19.21 -8.01 -8.71
N LEU A 83 19.44 -6.79 -8.26
CA LEU A 83 18.55 -5.66 -8.44
C LEU A 83 19.27 -4.56 -9.21
N GLU A 84 18.62 -4.00 -10.20
CA GLU A 84 19.16 -2.93 -11.03
C GLU A 84 18.08 -1.89 -11.32
N GLU A 85 18.41 -0.63 -11.12
CA GLU A 85 17.59 0.47 -11.62
C GLU A 85 18.03 0.85 -13.03
N ASN A 86 17.10 0.83 -13.97
CA ASN A 86 17.30 1.30 -15.34
C ASN A 86 16.26 2.37 -15.74
N GLN A 87 16.14 2.68 -17.02
CA GLN A 87 15.20 3.69 -17.53
C GLN A 87 13.73 3.29 -17.35
N THR A 88 13.43 1.99 -17.32
CA THR A 88 12.07 1.44 -17.18
C THR A 88 11.63 1.39 -15.74
N GLY A 89 12.52 0.97 -14.82
CA GLY A 89 12.18 0.79 -13.41
C GLY A 89 13.21 0.02 -12.62
N LEU A 90 12.76 -0.64 -11.55
CA LEU A 90 13.53 -1.56 -10.73
C LEU A 90 13.43 -2.97 -11.32
N LYS A 91 14.47 -3.39 -12.03
CA LYS A 91 14.60 -4.77 -12.55
C LYS A 91 15.17 -5.68 -11.48
N PHE A 92 14.59 -6.87 -11.35
CA PHE A 92 15.16 -7.95 -10.57
C PHE A 92 15.53 -9.15 -11.45
N THR A 93 16.53 -9.89 -11.02
CA THR A 93 16.91 -11.17 -11.62
C THR A 93 17.23 -12.15 -10.50
N ALA A 94 16.44 -13.21 -10.39
CA ALA A 94 16.60 -14.27 -9.42
C ALA A 94 17.16 -15.52 -10.09
N SER A 95 18.30 -16.02 -9.58
CA SER A 95 18.91 -17.30 -9.96
C SER A 95 18.49 -18.36 -8.94
N ILE A 96 17.63 -19.26 -9.34
CA ILE A 96 16.98 -20.25 -8.50
C ILE A 96 17.69 -21.59 -8.66
N ASP A 97 18.08 -22.19 -7.53
CA ASP A 97 18.60 -23.56 -7.48
C ASP A 97 17.43 -24.53 -7.75
N PRO A 98 17.52 -25.42 -8.76
CA PRO A 98 16.46 -26.38 -9.04
C PRO A 98 16.26 -27.44 -7.94
N SER A 99 17.16 -27.55 -6.98
CA SER A 99 17.00 -28.37 -5.78
C SER A 99 16.23 -27.69 -4.66
N ASP A 100 16.01 -26.38 -4.78
CA ASP A 100 15.12 -25.61 -3.89
C ASP A 100 13.66 -25.76 -4.35
N ASP A 101 12.91 -26.55 -3.59
CA ASP A 101 11.50 -26.87 -3.92
C ASP A 101 10.62 -25.62 -3.93
N ASP A 102 10.85 -24.63 -3.09
CA ASP A 102 10.07 -23.39 -3.05
C ASP A 102 10.38 -22.50 -4.25
N GLY A 103 11.63 -22.30 -4.57
CA GLY A 103 12.05 -21.56 -5.74
C GLY A 103 11.58 -22.19 -7.05
N LYS A 104 11.73 -23.53 -7.18
CA LYS A 104 11.22 -24.27 -8.31
C LYS A 104 9.70 -24.15 -8.49
N ARG A 105 8.96 -24.18 -7.38
CA ARG A 105 7.49 -24.00 -7.38
C ARG A 105 7.10 -22.60 -7.85
N VAL A 106 7.79 -21.56 -7.42
CA VAL A 106 7.58 -20.19 -7.89
C VAL A 106 7.83 -20.12 -9.39
N TYR A 107 8.98 -20.60 -9.86
CA TYR A 107 9.33 -20.62 -11.28
C TYR A 107 8.25 -21.30 -12.15
N GLN A 108 7.78 -22.50 -11.74
CA GLN A 108 6.75 -23.24 -12.47
C GLN A 108 5.40 -22.52 -12.50
N LYS A 109 5.00 -21.86 -11.40
CA LYS A 109 3.75 -21.08 -11.36
C LYS A 109 3.78 -19.88 -12.27
N VAL A 110 4.89 -19.22 -12.33
CA VAL A 110 5.11 -18.11 -13.25
C VAL A 110 5.16 -18.61 -14.70
N GLN A 111 5.91 -19.67 -14.99
CA GLN A 111 6.00 -20.28 -16.31
C GLN A 111 4.63 -20.72 -16.85
N SER A 112 3.77 -21.23 -15.99
CA SER A 112 2.41 -21.64 -16.37
C SER A 112 1.40 -20.49 -16.44
N GLY A 113 1.79 -19.26 -16.15
CA GLY A 113 0.90 -18.10 -16.10
C GLY A 113 -0.07 -18.10 -14.93
N LEU A 114 0.14 -18.95 -13.91
CA LEU A 114 -0.67 -18.95 -12.69
C LEU A 114 -0.34 -17.76 -11.78
N MET A 115 0.84 -17.18 -11.93
CA MET A 115 1.28 -15.97 -11.22
C MET A 115 1.90 -15.01 -12.23
N ASP A 116 1.31 -13.83 -12.34
CA ASP A 116 1.64 -12.80 -13.31
C ASP A 116 1.77 -11.41 -12.68
N GLN A 117 1.97 -11.37 -11.36
CA GLN A 117 2.07 -10.13 -10.60
C GLN A 117 3.37 -10.10 -9.81
N CYS A 118 3.95 -8.92 -9.72
CA CYS A 118 5.08 -8.63 -8.84
C CYS A 118 4.69 -7.59 -7.80
N SER A 119 5.40 -7.62 -6.70
CA SER A 119 5.21 -6.70 -5.59
C SER A 119 6.56 -6.35 -4.99
N PHE A 120 6.65 -5.20 -4.32
CA PHE A 120 7.83 -4.84 -3.54
C PHE A 120 7.43 -4.14 -2.24
N ALA A 121 8.22 -4.40 -1.20
CA ALA A 121 8.06 -3.79 0.11
C ALA A 121 9.16 -2.76 0.35
N PHE A 122 8.77 -1.53 0.66
CA PHE A 122 9.69 -0.39 0.76
C PHE A 122 9.23 0.61 1.82
N SER A 123 10.07 1.60 2.12
CA SER A 123 9.66 2.79 2.85
C SER A 123 10.25 4.06 2.24
N VAL A 124 9.56 5.17 2.45
CA VAL A 124 9.93 6.50 1.99
C VAL A 124 9.84 7.46 3.17
N ASP A 125 10.84 8.32 3.33
CA ASP A 125 10.76 9.44 4.27
C ASP A 125 10.07 10.67 3.66
N GLY A 126 9.89 11.72 4.48
CA GLY A 126 9.22 12.95 4.03
C GLY A 126 9.97 13.66 2.90
N GLU A 127 11.29 13.54 2.83
CA GLU A 127 12.13 14.19 1.82
C GLU A 127 12.18 13.40 0.50
N GLY A 128 11.92 12.08 0.57
CA GLY A 128 11.92 11.18 -0.59
C GLY A 128 10.67 11.25 -1.45
N GLN A 129 9.70 12.09 -1.11
CA GLN A 129 8.41 12.17 -1.78
C GLN A 129 7.89 13.59 -1.92
N THR A 130 7.05 13.81 -2.91
CA THR A 130 6.33 15.07 -3.11
C THR A 130 4.87 14.80 -3.32
N TRP A 131 4.03 15.60 -2.69
CA TRP A 131 2.60 15.50 -2.82
C TRP A 131 2.05 16.76 -3.51
N THR A 132 1.15 16.54 -4.46
CA THR A 132 0.51 17.62 -5.20
C THR A 132 -0.97 17.32 -5.38
N GLU A 133 -1.79 18.37 -5.37
CA GLU A 133 -3.22 18.27 -5.69
C GLU A 133 -3.46 18.89 -7.06
N LYS A 134 -4.14 18.15 -7.96
CA LYS A 134 -4.51 18.61 -9.31
C LYS A 134 -5.93 18.16 -9.61
N LYS A 135 -6.86 19.11 -9.87
CA LYS A 135 -8.25 18.80 -10.26
C LYS A 135 -8.90 17.79 -9.30
N ASP A 136 -8.89 18.09 -8.01
CA ASP A 136 -9.48 17.28 -6.93
C ASP A 136 -8.88 15.87 -6.76
N LYS A 137 -7.72 15.61 -7.37
CA LYS A 137 -6.94 14.38 -7.19
C LYS A 137 -5.61 14.66 -6.52
N VAL A 138 -5.28 13.84 -5.55
CA VAL A 138 -4.00 13.89 -4.85
C VAL A 138 -3.00 12.97 -5.57
N PHE A 139 -1.80 13.48 -5.83
CA PHE A 139 -0.70 12.74 -6.44
C PHE A 139 0.48 12.67 -5.47
N ARG A 140 1.04 11.48 -5.35
CA ARG A 140 2.29 11.22 -4.64
C ARG A 140 3.38 10.90 -5.64
N GLU A 141 4.44 11.68 -5.69
CA GLU A 141 5.62 11.36 -6.49
C GLU A 141 6.74 10.90 -5.56
N ILE A 142 7.27 9.69 -5.77
CA ILE A 142 8.37 9.12 -5.00
C ILE A 142 9.66 9.33 -5.79
N HIS A 143 10.62 10.02 -5.17
CA HIS A 143 11.91 10.37 -5.76
C HIS A 143 13.07 9.62 -5.11
N ASN A 144 12.88 9.14 -3.86
CA ASN A 144 13.89 8.39 -3.13
C ASN A 144 13.25 7.38 -2.17
N VAL A 145 13.61 6.13 -2.34
CA VAL A 145 13.26 5.02 -1.45
C VAL A 145 14.38 4.87 -0.43
N ASN A 146 14.03 4.88 0.86
CA ASN A 146 14.99 4.78 1.95
C ASN A 146 15.27 3.33 2.38
N TYR A 147 14.30 2.46 2.17
CA TYR A 147 14.39 1.06 2.52
C TYR A 147 13.70 0.20 1.47
N LEU A 148 14.32 -0.90 1.09
CA LEU A 148 13.77 -1.94 0.20
C LEU A 148 13.91 -3.28 0.93
N GLY A 149 12.78 -3.87 1.30
CA GLY A 149 12.75 -5.10 2.11
C GLY A 149 12.73 -6.37 1.29
N ASP A 150 11.84 -6.43 0.33
CA ASP A 150 11.69 -7.57 -0.57
C ASP A 150 11.14 -7.18 -1.93
N VAL A 151 11.32 -8.10 -2.89
CA VAL A 151 10.61 -8.18 -4.16
C VAL A 151 9.89 -9.52 -4.18
N SER A 152 8.60 -9.54 -4.48
CA SER A 152 7.77 -10.74 -4.34
C SER A 152 7.02 -11.07 -5.60
N VAL A 153 6.96 -12.36 -5.93
CA VAL A 153 5.96 -12.88 -6.85
C VAL A 153 4.67 -13.08 -6.05
N VAL A 154 3.57 -12.52 -6.52
CA VAL A 154 2.31 -12.54 -5.75
C VAL A 154 1.16 -13.14 -6.56
N THR A 155 0.24 -13.80 -5.84
CA THR A 155 -0.92 -14.47 -6.44
C THR A 155 -2.02 -13.47 -6.80
N TYR A 156 -2.19 -12.46 -5.95
CA TYR A 156 -3.20 -11.40 -6.12
C TYR A 156 -2.57 -10.04 -5.90
N PRO A 157 -2.95 -9.03 -6.67
CA PRO A 157 -2.67 -7.65 -6.29
C PRO A 157 -3.32 -7.38 -4.92
N ALA A 158 -2.79 -6.43 -4.15
CA ALA A 158 -3.22 -6.14 -2.77
C ALA A 158 -4.72 -5.80 -2.62
N TYR A 159 -5.43 -5.61 -3.72
CA TYR A 159 -6.87 -5.36 -3.74
C TYR A 159 -7.63 -6.62 -4.11
N THR A 160 -8.04 -7.37 -3.09
CA THR A 160 -8.92 -8.53 -3.23
C THR A 160 -10.34 -8.10 -3.63
N GLN A 161 -11.00 -8.93 -4.43
CA GLN A 161 -12.39 -8.72 -4.87
C GLN A 161 -13.38 -8.44 -3.72
N THR A 162 -13.07 -8.86 -2.50
CA THR A 162 -13.87 -8.58 -1.29
C THR A 162 -13.93 -7.08 -0.96
N SER A 163 -12.84 -6.33 -1.17
CA SER A 163 -12.84 -4.88 -0.98
C SER A 163 -13.63 -4.16 -2.08
N VAL A 164 -13.63 -4.70 -3.31
CA VAL A 164 -14.38 -4.14 -4.45
C VAL A 164 -15.88 -4.32 -4.23
N GLN A 165 -16.33 -5.49 -3.78
CA GLN A 165 -17.76 -5.73 -3.50
C GLN A 165 -18.28 -4.91 -2.32
N ALA A 166 -17.51 -4.82 -1.23
CA ALA A 166 -17.85 -3.97 -0.10
C ALA A 166 -17.86 -2.48 -0.49
N ARG A 167 -16.87 -2.05 -1.30
CA ARG A 167 -16.81 -0.71 -1.85
C ARG A 167 -18.03 -0.39 -2.72
N SER A 168 -18.37 -1.28 -3.69
CA SER A 168 -19.52 -1.09 -4.56
C SER A 168 -20.83 -1.01 -3.78
N ALA A 169 -21.04 -1.83 -2.76
CA ALA A 169 -22.24 -1.78 -1.94
C ALA A 169 -22.36 -0.48 -1.14
N LEU A 170 -21.24 0.07 -0.65
CA LEU A 170 -21.21 1.35 0.03
C LEU A 170 -21.40 2.53 -0.96
N GLU A 171 -20.82 2.44 -2.16
CA GLU A 171 -21.04 3.43 -3.24
C GLU A 171 -22.50 3.46 -3.71
N GLU A 172 -23.16 2.30 -3.84
CA GLU A 172 -24.61 2.19 -4.11
C GLU A 172 -25.44 2.81 -2.97
N ALA A 173 -24.99 2.71 -1.73
CA ALA A 173 -25.58 3.41 -0.59
C ALA A 173 -25.29 4.92 -0.55
N GLY A 174 -24.53 5.45 -1.53
CA GLY A 174 -24.18 6.87 -1.64
C GLY A 174 -22.89 7.28 -0.93
N PHE A 175 -22.08 6.32 -0.50
CA PHE A 175 -20.78 6.59 0.16
C PHE A 175 -19.73 6.96 -0.88
N ASN A 176 -19.11 8.13 -0.74
CA ASN A 176 -18.07 8.60 -1.65
C ASN A 176 -16.67 8.36 -1.05
N PHE A 177 -16.07 7.23 -1.40
CA PHE A 177 -14.74 6.86 -0.90
C PHE A 177 -13.64 7.82 -1.34
N ASP A 178 -13.68 8.32 -2.57
CA ASP A 178 -12.63 9.18 -3.12
C ASP A 178 -12.60 10.52 -2.38
N SER A 179 -13.77 11.08 -2.12
CA SER A 179 -13.89 12.31 -1.32
C SER A 179 -13.41 12.09 0.10
N LEU A 180 -13.82 11.01 0.78
CA LEU A 180 -13.44 10.73 2.16
C LEU A 180 -11.94 10.43 2.28
N ALA A 181 -11.36 9.65 1.38
CA ALA A 181 -9.94 9.34 1.37
C ALA A 181 -9.07 10.59 1.12
N SER A 182 -9.51 11.47 0.20
CA SER A 182 -8.87 12.76 -0.03
C SER A 182 -8.89 13.62 1.23
N LEU A 183 -10.04 13.68 1.93
CA LEU A 183 -10.20 14.40 3.18
C LEU A 183 -9.29 13.88 4.30
N ILE A 184 -9.24 12.57 4.50
CA ILE A 184 -8.36 11.96 5.49
C ILE A 184 -6.90 12.29 5.18
N THR A 185 -6.49 12.18 3.92
CA THR A 185 -5.14 12.52 3.48
C THR A 185 -4.80 13.99 3.73
N ARG A 186 -5.73 14.91 3.50
CA ARG A 186 -5.57 16.35 3.78
C ARG A 186 -5.49 16.62 5.28
N ALA A 187 -6.37 16.02 6.08
CA ALA A 187 -6.39 16.17 7.54
C ALA A 187 -5.09 15.67 8.18
N GLN A 188 -4.59 14.50 7.77
CA GLN A 188 -3.33 13.94 8.26
C GLN A 188 -2.11 14.83 7.96
N ARG A 189 -2.24 15.76 7.01
CA ARG A 189 -1.18 16.72 6.62
C ARG A 189 -1.35 18.08 7.26
N GLY A 190 -2.32 18.25 8.17
CA GLY A 190 -2.58 19.51 8.83
C GLY A 190 -3.18 20.58 7.91
N LEU A 191 -3.78 20.19 6.77
CA LEU A 191 -4.53 21.12 5.94
C LEU A 191 -5.91 21.37 6.57
N GLU A 192 -6.37 22.63 6.55
CA GLU A 192 -7.69 23.00 7.07
C GLU A 192 -8.81 22.30 6.29
N LEU A 193 -9.76 21.72 7.02
CA LEU A 193 -10.98 21.15 6.44
C LEU A 193 -12.00 22.27 6.20
N THR A 194 -12.50 22.32 4.98
CA THR A 194 -13.59 23.26 4.60
C THR A 194 -14.92 22.79 5.17
N ASP A 195 -15.95 23.65 5.16
CA ASP A 195 -17.30 23.25 5.59
C ASP A 195 -17.88 22.15 4.70
N SER A 196 -17.59 22.17 3.40
CA SER A 196 -17.94 21.08 2.48
C SER A 196 -17.28 19.75 2.85
N ASP A 197 -16.05 19.79 3.37
CA ASP A 197 -15.35 18.62 3.86
C ASP A 197 -16.05 18.01 5.08
N LYS A 198 -16.48 18.85 6.01
CA LYS A 198 -17.23 18.43 7.21
C LYS A 198 -18.59 17.84 6.82
N ASP A 199 -19.29 18.42 5.84
CA ASP A 199 -20.55 17.89 5.33
C ASP A 199 -20.36 16.49 4.72
N THR A 200 -19.28 16.27 3.97
CA THR A 200 -18.94 14.95 3.40
C THR A 200 -18.66 13.91 4.50
N ILE A 201 -17.95 14.29 5.56
CA ILE A 201 -17.72 13.41 6.71
C ILE A 201 -19.04 13.04 7.39
N ASN A 202 -19.89 14.02 7.65
CA ASN A 202 -21.17 13.80 8.33
C ASN A 202 -22.09 12.90 7.48
N ALA A 203 -22.16 13.12 6.17
CA ALA A 203 -22.92 12.26 5.25
C ALA A 203 -22.41 10.81 5.28
N SER A 204 -21.09 10.62 5.26
CA SER A 204 -20.48 9.30 5.36
C SER A 204 -20.82 8.59 6.68
N ILE A 205 -20.80 9.31 7.80
CA ILE A 205 -21.18 8.78 9.12
C ILE A 205 -22.67 8.35 9.13
N MET A 206 -23.56 9.13 8.52
CA MET A 206 -24.97 8.79 8.44
C MET A 206 -25.19 7.49 7.66
N ILE A 207 -24.57 7.36 6.47
CA ILE A 207 -24.64 6.14 5.66
C ILE A 207 -24.15 4.92 6.43
N LEU A 208 -23.00 5.04 7.11
CA LEU A 208 -22.45 3.93 7.89
C LEU A 208 -23.35 3.55 9.08
N ARG A 209 -24.02 4.51 9.70
CA ARG A 209 -25.00 4.24 10.77
C ARG A 209 -26.21 3.50 10.28
N ASP A 210 -26.74 3.86 9.11
CA ASP A 210 -27.91 3.22 8.52
C ASP A 210 -27.63 1.77 8.10
N LEU A 211 -26.37 1.42 7.83
CA LEU A 211 -25.93 0.05 7.51
C LEU A 211 -25.67 -0.83 8.74
N MET A 212 -25.62 -0.24 9.94
CA MET A 212 -25.50 -1.02 11.18
C MET A 212 -26.84 -1.70 11.50
N PRO A 213 -26.87 -3.02 11.74
CA PRO A 213 -28.09 -3.69 12.18
C PRO A 213 -28.58 -3.03 13.46
N VAL A 214 -29.84 -2.59 13.48
CA VAL A 214 -30.50 -2.20 14.72
C VAL A 214 -30.69 -3.49 15.49
N GLU A 215 -29.93 -3.72 16.56
CA GLU A 215 -30.26 -4.77 17.53
C GLU A 215 -31.58 -4.37 18.16
N VAL A 216 -32.66 -4.95 17.68
CA VAL A 216 -33.96 -4.86 18.34
C VAL A 216 -33.91 -5.84 19.51
N ASP A 217 -33.46 -5.38 20.66
CA ASP A 217 -33.62 -6.08 21.92
C ASP A 217 -35.07 -5.88 22.36
N GLU A 218 -35.89 -6.92 22.21
CA GLU A 218 -37.24 -6.97 22.78
C GLU A 218 -37.10 -7.21 24.28
N GLY A 219 -36.89 -6.14 25.03
CA GLY A 219 -37.19 -6.15 26.47
C GLY A 219 -36.04 -5.92 27.44
N GLU A 220 -35.42 -4.75 27.40
CA GLU A 220 -34.85 -4.15 28.59
C GLU A 220 -34.71 -2.62 28.42
N THR A 221 -35.10 -1.86 29.43
CA THR A 221 -35.08 -0.39 29.43
C THR A 221 -33.68 0.16 29.20
N ASP A 222 -33.58 0.97 28.19
CA ASP A 222 -32.42 1.62 27.60
C ASP A 222 -31.61 2.46 28.60
N THR A 223 -30.59 1.87 29.22
CA THR A 223 -29.52 2.57 29.91
C THR A 223 -28.21 2.63 29.13
N ARG A 224 -28.15 2.10 27.87
CA ARG A 224 -26.95 2.05 27.06
C ARG A 224 -26.76 3.24 26.14
N LYS A 225 -27.81 3.99 25.82
CA LYS A 225 -27.71 5.19 24.96
C LYS A 225 -26.90 6.34 25.60
N ASP A 226 -26.90 6.45 26.92
CA ASP A 226 -26.13 7.47 27.61
C ASP A 226 -24.62 7.16 27.64
N GLY A 227 -24.24 5.87 27.71
CA GLY A 227 -22.84 5.45 27.76
C GLY A 227 -22.05 5.63 26.45
N ASP A 228 -22.72 5.46 25.31
CA ASP A 228 -22.04 5.63 24.00
C ASP A 228 -21.94 7.11 23.61
N ALA A 229 -22.90 7.93 24.00
CA ALA A 229 -22.82 9.38 23.85
C ALA A 229 -21.74 9.99 24.79
N GLU A 230 -21.63 9.52 26.03
CA GLU A 230 -20.53 9.89 26.93
C GLU A 230 -19.15 9.46 26.40
N ARG A 231 -19.02 8.25 25.89
CA ARG A 231 -17.78 7.75 25.29
C ARG A 231 -17.34 8.53 24.05
N LEU A 232 -18.29 8.93 23.21
CA LEU A 232 -18.03 9.81 22.06
C LEU A 232 -17.62 11.21 22.51
N GLN A 233 -18.23 11.73 23.57
CA GLN A 233 -17.91 13.01 24.17
C GLN A 233 -16.51 12.99 24.80
N ASP A 234 -16.13 11.90 25.48
CA ASP A 234 -14.80 11.69 26.03
C ASP A 234 -13.72 11.62 24.95
N LEU A 235 -13.98 10.90 23.84
CA LEU A 235 -13.07 10.84 22.69
C LEU A 235 -12.90 12.19 21.99
N LEU A 236 -13.96 12.97 21.84
CA LEU A 236 -13.88 14.33 21.30
C LEU A 236 -13.08 15.26 22.22
N THR A 237 -13.27 15.12 23.54
CA THR A 237 -12.52 15.89 24.54
C THR A 237 -11.03 15.52 24.56
N GLU A 238 -10.69 14.25 24.37
CA GLU A 238 -9.30 13.78 24.26
C GLU A 238 -8.62 14.28 22.96
N LEU A 239 -9.35 14.34 21.85
CA LEU A 239 -8.89 14.95 20.60
C LEU A 239 -8.62 16.45 20.76
N GLU A 240 -9.55 17.21 21.39
CA GLU A 240 -9.36 18.63 21.65
C GLU A 240 -8.18 18.89 22.59
N LEU A 241 -7.99 18.08 23.64
CA LEU A 241 -6.84 18.17 24.54
C LEU A 241 -5.51 17.85 23.86
N THR A 242 -5.54 16.97 22.86
CA THR A 242 -4.35 16.61 22.06
C THR A 242 -3.99 17.76 21.11
N GLU A 243 -4.97 18.39 20.50
CA GLU A 243 -4.79 19.59 19.67
C GLU A 243 -4.23 20.77 20.46
N ILE A 244 -4.76 21.04 21.65
CA ILE A 244 -4.27 22.10 22.54
C ILE A 244 -2.83 21.82 23.01
N LYS A 245 -2.45 20.56 23.23
CA LYS A 245 -1.08 20.18 23.57
C LYS A 245 -0.13 20.36 22.39
N HIS A 246 -0.58 20.12 21.16
CA HIS A 246 0.22 20.33 19.96
C HIS A 246 0.47 21.83 19.72
N GLN A 247 -0.58 22.66 19.81
CA GLN A 247 -0.47 24.11 19.67
C GLN A 247 0.43 24.77 20.73
N ARG A 248 0.50 24.21 21.95
CA ARG A 248 1.41 24.70 23.01
C ARG A 248 2.87 24.33 22.79
N ARG A 249 3.15 23.26 22.01
CA ARG A 249 4.53 22.87 21.66
C ARG A 249 5.10 23.65 20.48
N GLU A 250 4.25 24.18 19.62
CA GLU A 250 4.69 25.02 18.49
C GLU A 250 4.92 26.49 18.87
N ASN A 251 4.45 26.90 20.06
CA ASN A 251 4.61 28.26 20.58
C ASN A 251 5.71 28.40 21.67
N GLN A 252 6.59 27.43 21.84
CA GLN A 252 7.80 27.46 22.67
C GLN A 252 9.07 27.24 21.84
#